data_5983cb8ef129fccff59cd119e708ad57
#
_entry.id   5983cb8ef129fccff59cd119e708ad57
#
_cell.length_a   1.000
_cell.length_b   1.000
_cell.length_c   1.000
_cell.angle_alpha   90.00
_cell.angle_beta   90.00
_cell.angle_gamma   90.00
#
_symmetry.space_group_name_H-M   'P 1'
#
loop_
_entity.id
_entity.type
_entity.pdbx_description
1 polymer ?
#
loop_
_entity_poly.entity_id
_entity_poly.type
_entity_poly.pdbx_seq_one_letter_code
_entity_poly.pdbx_strand_id
1 'polypeptide(L)'
;MKNNKLIIALLAVTIIFSSCGEKIVSNDSKKNPIDTKVDSVLSLMTLKEKIGQMTQINLTVIAKGPNKWASDDTMGIDYDKAKKAILDYKVGSILNTVNNLAQTPKTWFENISDIQKFAIDSTEIKIPVIYGIDAIHGATYTDGATMFPQQISTAATWNPQNAYNMASVCAYETRASGIPWNFSPVLDLGIDPRFPRQFETFGEDPLLVTEFGKAMIAGYQGENNNVGNKAKVAACMKHFTGYQATISGKDRTPAYIPDHILYEYHIKSFKAAIEAGAKTIMINSGIINGESVHASYKLLTEILRNKLGFEGVILTDWEDINKLCDRDKVAKNRKEAIKMAINAGIDMSMV
;
A
#
# COMPACT_ATOMS: atom_id res chain seq x y z
N MET A 1 -11.03 -97.70 2.16
CA MET A 1 -12.40 -97.33 1.78
C MET A 1 -12.57 -95.85 1.94
N LYS A 2 -13.09 -95.20 0.90
CA LYS A 2 -13.50 -93.81 0.72
C LYS A 2 -12.41 -92.74 0.67
N ASN A 3 -12.09 -92.38 -0.56
CA ASN A 3 -11.42 -91.19 -1.03
C ASN A 3 -12.20 -89.96 -0.69
N ASN A 4 -11.58 -88.92 -0.18
CA ASN A 4 -12.09 -87.58 -0.30
C ASN A 4 -10.99 -86.74 -0.93
N LYS A 5 -11.25 -86.38 -2.21
CA LYS A 5 -10.45 -85.38 -2.96
C LYS A 5 -10.77 -84.04 -2.46
N LEU A 6 -9.81 -83.35 -1.94
CA LEU A 6 -9.92 -81.97 -1.59
C LEU A 6 -9.66 -81.12 -2.83
N ILE A 7 -10.71 -80.47 -3.35
CA ILE A 7 -10.63 -79.53 -4.45
C ILE A 7 -10.19 -78.19 -3.87
N ILE A 8 -8.94 -77.79 -4.17
CA ILE A 8 -8.43 -76.44 -3.86
C ILE A 8 -8.91 -75.55 -4.99
N ALA A 9 -9.92 -74.73 -4.72
CA ALA A 9 -10.33 -73.67 -5.60
C ALA A 9 -9.35 -72.50 -5.43
N LEU A 10 -8.50 -72.27 -6.44
CA LEU A 10 -7.67 -71.07 -6.54
C LEU A 10 -8.62 -69.90 -6.87
N LEU A 11 -8.92 -69.06 -5.88
CA LEU A 11 -9.53 -67.78 -6.12
C LEU A 11 -8.40 -66.81 -6.60
N ALA A 12 -8.36 -66.55 -7.90
CA ALA A 12 -7.56 -65.47 -8.44
C ALA A 12 -8.24 -64.14 -8.09
N VAL A 13 -7.71 -63.50 -7.07
CA VAL A 13 -8.07 -62.09 -6.76
C VAL A 13 -7.37 -61.20 -7.78
N THR A 14 -8.05 -60.81 -8.79
CA THR A 14 -7.65 -59.74 -9.72
C THR A 14 -7.79 -58.41 -8.98
N ILE A 15 -6.69 -57.92 -8.42
CA ILE A 15 -6.61 -56.53 -7.93
C ILE A 15 -6.60 -55.61 -9.13
N ILE A 16 -7.75 -55.04 -9.40
CA ILE A 16 -7.88 -53.94 -10.35
C ILE A 16 -7.28 -52.70 -9.67
N PHE A 17 -6.04 -52.40 -10.00
CA PHE A 17 -5.46 -51.08 -9.72
C PHE A 17 -6.23 -50.08 -10.59
N SER A 18 -7.31 -49.50 -10.03
CA SER A 18 -7.82 -48.25 -10.52
C SER A 18 -6.77 -47.17 -10.28
N SER A 19 -5.91 -46.97 -11.27
CA SER A 19 -5.08 -45.79 -11.36
C SER A 19 -6.07 -44.61 -11.37
N CYS A 20 -6.26 -43.95 -10.22
CA CYS A 20 -6.72 -42.57 -10.20
C CYS A 20 -5.66 -41.73 -10.90
N GLY A 21 -5.75 -41.67 -12.22
CA GLY A 21 -5.12 -40.58 -12.95
C GLY A 21 -5.73 -39.31 -12.41
N GLU A 22 -4.99 -38.58 -11.57
CA GLU A 22 -5.25 -37.16 -11.35
C GLU A 22 -5.32 -36.53 -12.75
N LYS A 23 -6.53 -36.25 -13.19
CA LYS A 23 -6.71 -35.28 -14.26
C LYS A 23 -6.06 -34.01 -13.73
N ILE A 24 -4.87 -33.71 -14.21
CA ILE A 24 -4.35 -32.35 -14.21
C ILE A 24 -5.42 -31.57 -14.97
N VAL A 25 -6.39 -31.03 -14.23
CA VAL A 25 -7.27 -29.99 -14.72
C VAL A 25 -6.32 -28.85 -14.98
N SER A 26 -5.91 -28.69 -16.25
CA SER A 26 -5.32 -27.46 -16.69
C SER A 26 -6.36 -26.40 -16.35
N ASN A 27 -6.12 -25.69 -15.25
CA ASN A 27 -6.88 -24.51 -14.89
C ASN A 27 -6.49 -23.46 -15.93
N ASP A 28 -7.07 -23.56 -17.13
CA ASP A 28 -7.22 -22.44 -18.06
C ASP A 28 -8.22 -21.47 -17.43
N SER A 29 -7.89 -20.97 -16.23
CA SER A 29 -8.52 -19.79 -15.70
C SER A 29 -8.22 -18.69 -16.71
N LYS A 30 -9.23 -18.26 -17.45
CA LYS A 30 -9.15 -17.09 -18.33
C LYS A 30 -8.50 -16.00 -17.51
N LYS A 31 -7.26 -15.60 -17.88
CA LYS A 31 -6.55 -14.49 -17.22
C LYS A 31 -7.52 -13.31 -17.11
N ASN A 32 -7.53 -12.68 -15.96
CA ASN A 32 -8.29 -11.46 -15.77
C ASN A 32 -7.93 -10.47 -16.89
N PRO A 33 -8.91 -9.80 -17.53
CA PRO A 33 -8.62 -8.82 -18.59
C PRO A 33 -7.62 -7.74 -18.17
N ILE A 34 -7.56 -7.42 -16.88
CA ILE A 34 -6.58 -6.48 -16.32
C ILE A 34 -5.18 -7.09 -16.39
N ASP A 35 -4.99 -8.34 -15.99
CA ASP A 35 -3.68 -9.01 -16.02
C ASP A 35 -3.14 -9.11 -17.44
N THR A 36 -4.01 -9.37 -18.41
CA THR A 36 -3.63 -9.39 -19.83
C THR A 36 -3.12 -8.02 -20.31
N LYS A 37 -3.77 -6.92 -19.88
CA LYS A 37 -3.30 -5.56 -20.19
C LYS A 37 -1.98 -5.25 -19.50
N VAL A 38 -1.83 -5.63 -18.24
CA VAL A 38 -0.59 -5.45 -17.47
C VAL A 38 0.57 -6.20 -18.14
N ASP A 39 0.39 -7.48 -18.48
CA ASP A 39 1.39 -8.28 -19.17
C ASP A 39 1.80 -7.63 -20.51
N SER A 40 0.83 -7.13 -21.27
CA SER A 40 1.07 -6.44 -22.54
C SER A 40 1.95 -5.20 -22.34
N VAL A 41 1.62 -4.34 -21.36
CA VAL A 41 2.42 -3.14 -21.06
C VAL A 41 3.81 -3.51 -20.55
N LEU A 42 3.90 -4.48 -19.62
CA LEU A 42 5.17 -4.94 -19.06
C LEU A 42 6.12 -5.51 -20.13
N SER A 43 5.58 -6.14 -21.18
CA SER A 43 6.38 -6.69 -22.31
C SER A 43 7.04 -5.59 -23.14
N LEU A 44 6.46 -4.39 -23.17
CA LEU A 44 6.98 -3.23 -23.90
C LEU A 44 8.01 -2.44 -23.08
N MET A 45 8.00 -2.58 -21.75
CA MET A 45 8.82 -1.78 -20.84
C MET A 45 10.27 -2.27 -20.79
N THR A 46 11.19 -1.33 -20.88
CA THR A 46 12.60 -1.52 -20.52
C THR A 46 12.76 -1.72 -19.01
N LEU A 47 13.90 -2.28 -18.59
CA LEU A 47 14.23 -2.38 -17.16
C LEU A 47 14.22 -1.01 -16.46
N LYS A 48 14.70 0.04 -17.15
CA LYS A 48 14.71 1.41 -16.61
C LYS A 48 13.29 1.93 -16.35
N GLU A 49 12.37 1.67 -17.25
CA GLU A 49 10.96 2.05 -17.09
C GLU A 49 10.29 1.27 -15.95
N LYS A 50 10.55 -0.03 -15.82
CA LYS A 50 10.06 -0.84 -14.71
C LYS A 50 10.54 -0.31 -13.36
N ILE A 51 11.83 0.01 -13.24
CA ILE A 51 12.41 0.60 -12.02
C ILE A 51 11.81 1.99 -11.75
N GLY A 52 11.63 2.82 -12.77
CA GLY A 52 11.01 4.13 -12.64
C GLY A 52 9.59 4.06 -12.07
N GLN A 53 8.78 3.07 -12.51
CA GLN A 53 7.44 2.85 -11.97
C GLN A 53 7.43 2.44 -10.48
N MET A 54 8.51 1.90 -9.96
CA MET A 54 8.69 1.55 -8.54
C MET A 54 9.19 2.74 -7.69
N THR A 55 9.27 3.94 -8.27
CA THR A 55 9.83 5.13 -7.62
C THR A 55 8.77 6.20 -7.45
N GLN A 56 8.61 6.68 -6.22
CA GLN A 56 7.77 7.81 -5.88
C GLN A 56 8.63 8.96 -5.35
N ILE A 57 8.43 10.17 -5.86
CA ILE A 57 9.15 11.38 -5.44
C ILE A 57 8.20 12.43 -4.86
N ASN A 58 8.71 13.26 -3.96
CA ASN A 58 7.97 14.42 -3.47
C ASN A 58 7.82 15.48 -4.58
N LEU A 59 6.67 16.16 -4.62
CA LEU A 59 6.39 17.23 -5.60
C LEU A 59 7.47 18.32 -5.61
N THR A 60 8.07 18.64 -4.46
CA THR A 60 9.14 19.65 -4.37
C THR A 60 10.38 19.32 -5.21
N VAL A 61 10.60 18.05 -5.54
CA VAL A 61 11.71 17.63 -6.43
C VAL A 61 11.58 18.22 -7.82
N ILE A 62 10.35 18.41 -8.30
CA ILE A 62 10.03 18.93 -9.63
C ILE A 62 9.37 20.31 -9.59
N ALA A 63 9.20 20.89 -8.42
CA ALA A 63 8.65 22.25 -8.26
C ALA A 63 9.72 23.31 -8.53
N LYS A 64 9.26 24.51 -8.89
CA LYS A 64 10.08 25.72 -8.87
C LYS A 64 10.51 26.00 -7.44
N GLY A 65 11.78 26.32 -7.23
CA GLY A 65 12.29 26.59 -5.88
C GLY A 65 13.77 26.34 -5.74
N PRO A 66 14.35 26.69 -4.58
CA PRO A 66 15.78 26.71 -4.36
C PRO A 66 16.40 25.30 -4.28
N ASN A 67 15.63 24.30 -3.89
CA ASN A 67 16.13 22.91 -3.72
C ASN A 67 14.98 21.90 -3.71
N LYS A 68 15.31 20.61 -3.61
CA LYS A 68 14.35 19.50 -3.60
C LYS A 68 13.42 19.43 -2.36
N TRP A 69 13.61 20.29 -1.38
CA TRP A 69 12.85 20.32 -0.13
C TRP A 69 11.95 21.55 0.01
N ALA A 70 12.13 22.54 -0.86
CA ALA A 70 11.38 23.80 -0.80
C ALA A 70 10.99 24.28 -2.19
N SER A 71 9.76 24.78 -2.31
CA SER A 71 9.25 25.49 -3.49
C SER A 71 9.38 27.00 -3.29
N ASP A 72 9.34 27.72 -4.41
CA ASP A 72 9.09 29.17 -4.39
C ASP A 72 7.62 29.48 -4.09
N ASP A 73 7.30 30.76 -4.02
CA ASP A 73 5.94 31.23 -3.71
C ASP A 73 4.91 30.94 -4.83
N THR A 74 5.37 30.57 -6.02
CA THR A 74 4.47 30.26 -7.14
C THR A 74 3.85 28.87 -7.05
N MET A 75 4.45 27.97 -6.27
CA MET A 75 4.05 26.54 -6.16
C MET A 75 3.93 25.82 -7.50
N GLY A 76 4.54 26.36 -8.55
CA GLY A 76 4.44 25.83 -9.92
C GLY A 76 5.47 24.74 -10.21
N ILE A 77 5.25 24.05 -11.33
CA ILE A 77 6.15 23.01 -11.82
C ILE A 77 7.33 23.65 -12.57
N ASP A 78 8.52 23.18 -12.29
CA ASP A 78 9.73 23.40 -13.09
C ASP A 78 9.78 22.33 -14.19
N TYR A 79 9.58 22.77 -15.42
CA TYR A 79 9.45 21.86 -16.56
C TYR A 79 10.71 21.07 -16.88
N ASP A 80 11.90 21.61 -16.61
CA ASP A 80 13.14 20.88 -16.86
C ASP A 80 13.36 19.79 -15.81
N LYS A 81 13.05 20.10 -14.54
CA LYS A 81 13.06 19.08 -13.48
C LYS A 81 12.00 18.00 -13.73
N ALA A 82 10.79 18.40 -14.15
CA ALA A 82 9.69 17.47 -14.45
C ALA A 82 10.05 16.54 -15.63
N LYS A 83 10.61 17.09 -16.73
CA LYS A 83 11.12 16.30 -17.85
C LYS A 83 12.17 15.31 -17.37
N LYS A 84 13.16 15.76 -16.61
CA LYS A 84 14.21 14.91 -16.09
C LYS A 84 13.65 13.75 -15.24
N ALA A 85 12.70 14.03 -14.35
CA ALA A 85 12.08 13.00 -13.50
C ALA A 85 11.25 12.00 -14.34
N ILE A 86 10.39 12.48 -15.22
CA ILE A 86 9.42 11.65 -15.95
C ILE A 86 10.03 11.02 -17.20
N LEU A 87 10.79 11.78 -18.00
CA LEU A 87 11.33 11.29 -19.28
C LEU A 87 12.66 10.58 -19.12
N ASP A 88 13.54 11.07 -18.23
CA ASP A 88 14.85 10.42 -18.05
C ASP A 88 14.78 9.32 -17.01
N TYR A 89 14.28 9.61 -15.81
CA TYR A 89 14.21 8.62 -14.72
C TYR A 89 12.96 7.74 -14.74
N LYS A 90 11.95 8.04 -15.57
CA LYS A 90 10.72 7.24 -15.73
C LYS A 90 9.89 7.10 -14.44
N VAL A 91 9.96 8.11 -13.58
CA VAL A 91 9.26 8.12 -12.28
C VAL A 91 7.77 7.85 -12.47
N GLY A 92 7.25 6.84 -11.76
CA GLY A 92 5.86 6.41 -11.89
C GLY A 92 4.90 7.05 -10.88
N SER A 93 5.42 7.67 -9.82
CA SER A 93 4.57 8.27 -8.79
C SER A 93 5.15 9.56 -8.21
N ILE A 94 4.24 10.46 -7.83
CA ILE A 94 4.55 11.71 -7.14
C ILE A 94 3.63 11.82 -5.93
N LEU A 95 4.09 12.47 -4.86
CA LEU A 95 3.29 12.64 -3.66
C LEU A 95 3.40 14.04 -3.06
N ASN A 96 2.49 14.30 -2.13
CA ASN A 96 2.38 15.48 -1.27
C ASN A 96 2.15 16.80 -2.01
N THR A 97 2.32 17.87 -1.27
CA THR A 97 2.26 19.27 -1.73
C THR A 97 3.59 19.96 -1.53
N VAL A 98 3.73 21.15 -2.04
CA VAL A 98 4.93 21.96 -1.81
C VAL A 98 4.81 22.73 -0.50
N ASN A 99 5.92 22.84 0.23
CA ASN A 99 6.04 23.59 1.49
C ASN A 99 4.98 23.21 2.56
N ASN A 100 4.38 22.02 2.46
CA ASN A 100 3.28 21.55 3.33
C ASN A 100 2.06 22.49 3.36
N LEU A 101 1.82 23.24 2.29
CA LEU A 101 0.71 24.20 2.18
C LEU A 101 -0.43 23.61 1.35
N ALA A 102 -1.67 23.96 1.72
CA ALA A 102 -2.83 23.68 0.90
C ALA A 102 -2.73 24.45 -0.42
N GLN A 103 -3.12 23.80 -1.52
CA GLN A 103 -3.17 24.42 -2.84
C GLN A 103 -4.62 24.64 -3.26
N THR A 104 -4.87 25.70 -4.06
CA THR A 104 -6.18 25.89 -4.63
C THR A 104 -6.54 24.76 -5.61
N PRO A 105 -7.82 24.44 -5.83
CA PRO A 105 -8.24 23.48 -6.86
C PRO A 105 -7.67 23.79 -8.24
N LYS A 106 -7.52 25.07 -8.57
CA LYS A 106 -6.90 25.54 -9.82
C LYS A 106 -5.42 25.13 -9.89
N THR A 107 -4.65 25.42 -8.85
CA THR A 107 -3.22 25.05 -8.78
C THR A 107 -3.02 23.54 -8.87
N TRP A 108 -3.86 22.76 -8.18
CA TRP A 108 -3.88 21.31 -8.30
C TRP A 108 -4.11 20.85 -9.73
N PHE A 109 -5.15 21.39 -10.39
CA PHE A 109 -5.47 21.05 -11.77
C PHE A 109 -4.32 21.37 -12.72
N GLU A 110 -3.69 22.53 -12.61
CA GLU A 110 -2.57 22.95 -13.44
C GLU A 110 -1.37 22.03 -13.23
N ASN A 111 -0.94 21.81 -11.97
CA ASN A 111 0.20 20.96 -11.66
C ASN A 111 0.00 19.51 -12.10
N ILE A 112 -1.14 18.90 -11.78
CA ILE A 112 -1.43 17.52 -12.16
C ILE A 112 -1.54 17.38 -13.68
N SER A 113 -2.18 18.34 -14.36
CA SER A 113 -2.30 18.33 -15.82
C SER A 113 -0.94 18.42 -16.51
N ASP A 114 -0.03 19.26 -16.02
CA ASP A 114 1.31 19.38 -16.58
C ASP A 114 2.15 18.12 -16.36
N ILE A 115 2.07 17.51 -15.18
CA ILE A 115 2.71 16.20 -14.89
C ILE A 115 2.20 15.14 -15.87
N GLN A 116 0.87 15.06 -16.06
CA GLN A 116 0.28 14.04 -16.93
C GLN A 116 0.61 14.27 -18.40
N LYS A 117 0.71 15.53 -18.89
CA LYS A 117 1.17 15.81 -20.25
C LYS A 117 2.55 15.22 -20.52
N PHE A 118 3.51 15.37 -19.60
CA PHE A 118 4.82 14.74 -19.76
C PHE A 118 4.72 13.21 -19.81
N ALA A 119 3.93 12.61 -18.94
CA ALA A 119 3.82 11.15 -18.86
C ALA A 119 3.10 10.56 -20.09
N ILE A 120 2.03 11.17 -20.55
CA ILE A 120 1.15 10.62 -21.60
C ILE A 120 1.60 11.05 -22.99
N ASP A 121 1.97 12.34 -23.16
CA ASP A 121 2.24 12.90 -24.49
C ASP A 121 3.70 12.74 -24.91
N SER A 122 4.62 12.60 -23.94
CA SER A 122 6.08 12.62 -24.19
C SER A 122 6.78 11.29 -23.89
N THR A 123 6.07 10.23 -23.49
CA THR A 123 6.63 8.90 -23.32
C THR A 123 6.05 7.90 -24.33
N GLU A 124 6.80 6.84 -24.67
CA GLU A 124 6.33 5.82 -25.61
C GLU A 124 5.23 4.94 -25.04
N ILE A 125 5.32 4.59 -23.76
CA ILE A 125 4.40 3.65 -23.10
C ILE A 125 3.14 4.36 -22.60
N LYS A 126 3.18 5.67 -22.39
CA LYS A 126 2.03 6.52 -22.02
C LYS A 126 1.34 6.11 -20.71
N ILE A 127 2.13 5.66 -19.72
CA ILE A 127 1.61 5.33 -18.38
C ILE A 127 1.45 6.64 -17.60
N PRO A 128 0.24 6.97 -17.09
CA PRO A 128 0.05 8.15 -16.23
C PRO A 128 0.86 8.04 -14.94
N VAL A 129 1.36 9.17 -14.44
CA VAL A 129 1.98 9.25 -13.11
C VAL A 129 0.88 9.11 -12.06
N ILE A 130 1.04 8.20 -11.10
CA ILE A 130 0.11 8.06 -9.97
C ILE A 130 0.47 9.11 -8.92
N TYR A 131 -0.50 9.96 -8.56
CA TYR A 131 -0.33 10.98 -7.53
C TYR A 131 -0.95 10.55 -6.21
N GLY A 132 -0.18 10.59 -5.11
CA GLY A 132 -0.62 10.22 -3.77
C GLY A 132 -0.54 11.38 -2.77
N ILE A 133 -1.39 11.34 -1.71
CA ILE A 133 -1.42 12.37 -0.68
C ILE A 133 -1.90 11.82 0.67
N ASP A 134 -1.52 12.49 1.77
CA ASP A 134 -1.96 12.20 3.13
C ASP A 134 -3.25 12.96 3.49
N ALA A 135 -4.36 12.60 2.88
CA ALA A 135 -5.66 13.17 3.23
C ALA A 135 -6.36 12.28 4.31
N ILE A 136 -5.76 12.21 5.52
CA ILE A 136 -6.18 11.27 6.57
C ILE A 136 -7.43 11.69 7.33
N HIS A 137 -7.72 12.98 7.42
CA HIS A 137 -8.91 13.53 8.07
C HIS A 137 -9.60 14.63 7.23
N GLY A 138 -9.71 14.39 5.93
CA GLY A 138 -10.18 15.31 4.89
C GLY A 138 -9.09 15.64 3.90
N ALA A 139 -9.44 16.25 2.77
CA ALA A 139 -8.49 16.68 1.75
C ALA A 139 -7.78 17.99 2.17
N THR A 140 -7.11 17.98 3.33
CA THR A 140 -6.57 19.16 4.02
C THR A 140 -5.48 19.90 3.26
N TYR A 141 -4.95 19.30 2.20
CA TYR A 141 -4.01 19.96 1.27
C TYR A 141 -4.69 20.64 0.07
N THR A 142 -6.03 20.70 0.10
CA THR A 142 -6.83 21.44 -0.89
C THR A 142 -7.56 22.58 -0.21
N ASP A 143 -7.35 23.80 -0.67
CA ASP A 143 -8.01 24.99 -0.13
C ASP A 143 -9.53 24.91 -0.34
N GLY A 144 -10.29 25.20 0.73
CA GLY A 144 -11.74 25.09 0.75
C GLY A 144 -12.29 23.66 0.93
N ALA A 145 -11.46 22.63 1.04
CA ALA A 145 -11.92 21.28 1.32
C ALA A 145 -12.35 21.10 2.78
N THR A 146 -13.17 20.09 3.03
CA THR A 146 -13.70 19.76 4.35
C THR A 146 -12.60 19.17 5.24
N MET A 147 -12.39 19.80 6.38
CA MET A 147 -11.53 19.23 7.43
C MET A 147 -12.39 18.49 8.46
N PHE A 148 -12.10 17.23 8.65
CA PHE A 148 -12.76 16.36 9.64
C PHE A 148 -11.94 16.24 10.92
N PRO A 149 -12.55 15.78 12.04
CA PRO A 149 -11.81 15.34 13.21
C PRO A 149 -10.83 14.22 12.87
N GLN A 150 -9.78 14.09 13.68
CA GLN A 150 -8.85 12.95 13.58
C GLN A 150 -9.57 11.62 13.85
N GLN A 151 -8.98 10.51 13.39
CA GLN A 151 -9.60 9.19 13.47
C GLN A 151 -10.01 8.78 14.89
N ILE A 152 -9.22 9.14 15.92
CA ILE A 152 -9.58 8.85 17.31
C ILE A 152 -10.89 9.53 17.74
N SER A 153 -11.13 10.76 17.28
CA SER A 153 -12.37 11.47 17.55
C SER A 153 -13.55 10.88 16.77
N THR A 154 -13.29 10.42 15.55
CA THR A 154 -14.30 9.71 14.76
C THR A 154 -14.67 8.38 15.42
N ALA A 155 -13.70 7.64 15.95
CA ALA A 155 -13.92 6.40 16.69
C ALA A 155 -14.72 6.61 17.98
N ALA A 156 -14.51 7.73 18.67
CA ALA A 156 -15.25 8.09 19.88
C ALA A 156 -16.77 8.24 19.65
N THR A 157 -17.23 8.34 18.42
CA THR A 157 -18.67 8.31 18.08
C THR A 157 -19.30 6.92 18.16
N TRP A 158 -18.50 5.85 18.21
CA TRP A 158 -18.94 4.44 18.18
C TRP A 158 -19.83 4.10 16.97
N ASN A 159 -19.78 4.90 15.92
CA ASN A 159 -20.57 4.73 14.71
C ASN A 159 -19.67 4.68 13.46
N PRO A 160 -19.37 3.48 12.94
CA PRO A 160 -18.55 3.32 11.73
C PRO A 160 -19.11 4.04 10.50
N GLN A 161 -20.42 4.33 10.46
CA GLN A 161 -21.01 5.10 9.35
C GLN A 161 -20.41 6.52 9.27
N ASN A 162 -20.00 7.11 10.38
CA ASN A 162 -19.34 8.41 10.39
C ASN A 162 -17.96 8.32 9.68
N ALA A 163 -17.22 7.23 9.89
CA ALA A 163 -15.96 7.00 9.17
C ALA A 163 -16.17 6.80 7.66
N TYR A 164 -17.21 6.04 7.28
CA TYR A 164 -17.60 5.89 5.87
C TYR A 164 -17.94 7.24 5.23
N ASN A 165 -18.76 8.06 5.90
CA ASN A 165 -19.18 9.36 5.38
C ASN A 165 -17.98 10.30 5.23
N MET A 166 -17.13 10.39 6.27
CA MET A 166 -15.89 11.17 6.23
C MET A 166 -14.99 10.73 5.06
N ALA A 167 -14.75 9.43 4.92
CA ALA A 167 -13.92 8.90 3.85
C ALA A 167 -14.51 9.15 2.46
N SER A 168 -15.85 9.11 2.33
CA SER A 168 -16.54 9.36 1.06
C SER A 168 -16.40 10.81 0.61
N VAL A 169 -16.55 11.78 1.53
CA VAL A 169 -16.33 13.20 1.23
C VAL A 169 -14.86 13.47 0.93
N CYS A 170 -13.96 12.96 1.77
CA CYS A 170 -12.52 13.07 1.57
C CYS A 170 -12.09 12.50 0.20
N ALA A 171 -12.62 11.34 -0.20
CA ALA A 171 -12.34 10.75 -1.51
C ALA A 171 -12.80 11.66 -2.66
N TYR A 172 -14.00 12.20 -2.56
CA TYR A 172 -14.55 13.11 -3.56
C TYR A 172 -13.67 14.36 -3.74
N GLU A 173 -13.33 15.03 -2.65
CA GLU A 173 -12.54 16.26 -2.66
C GLU A 173 -11.07 16.01 -3.10
N THR A 174 -10.47 14.90 -2.64
CA THR A 174 -9.14 14.47 -3.09
C THR A 174 -9.14 14.18 -4.59
N ARG A 175 -10.15 13.47 -5.07
CA ARG A 175 -10.29 13.15 -6.50
C ARG A 175 -10.57 14.40 -7.35
N ALA A 176 -11.35 15.33 -6.83
CA ALA A 176 -11.61 16.63 -7.48
C ALA A 176 -10.33 17.46 -7.65
N SER A 177 -9.34 17.27 -6.76
CA SER A 177 -8.00 17.84 -6.89
C SER A 177 -7.11 17.09 -7.91
N GLY A 178 -7.63 16.08 -8.61
CA GLY A 178 -6.90 15.28 -9.58
C GLY A 178 -6.09 14.12 -8.98
N ILE A 179 -6.19 13.88 -7.67
CA ILE A 179 -5.38 12.91 -6.93
C ILE A 179 -6.14 11.59 -6.76
N PRO A 180 -5.66 10.47 -7.34
CA PRO A 180 -6.36 9.20 -7.29
C PRO A 180 -6.00 8.29 -6.12
N TRP A 181 -5.03 8.66 -5.27
CA TRP A 181 -4.47 7.80 -4.24
C TRP A 181 -4.34 8.53 -2.91
N ASN A 182 -4.92 7.96 -1.83
CA ASN A 182 -4.89 8.54 -0.50
C ASN A 182 -4.19 7.59 0.50
N PHE A 183 -3.24 8.10 1.29
CA PHE A 183 -2.50 7.35 2.30
C PHE A 183 -3.27 7.25 3.62
N SER A 184 -4.44 6.62 3.55
CA SER A 184 -5.39 6.42 4.65
C SER A 184 -6.21 5.15 4.38
N PRO A 185 -6.75 4.46 5.40
CA PRO A 185 -6.78 4.78 6.83
C PRO A 185 -5.53 4.38 7.59
N VAL A 186 -5.34 4.97 8.79
CA VAL A 186 -4.36 4.51 9.79
C VAL A 186 -5.01 3.39 10.60
N LEU A 187 -4.43 2.18 10.52
CA LEU A 187 -4.95 0.97 11.18
C LEU A 187 -4.05 0.49 12.32
N ASP A 188 -3.12 1.33 12.74
CA ASP A 188 -2.31 1.10 13.93
C ASP A 188 -3.18 1.10 15.18
N LEU A 189 -2.78 0.32 16.20
CA LEU A 189 -3.42 0.37 17.51
C LEU A 189 -2.76 1.42 18.38
N GLY A 190 -3.55 2.41 18.83
CA GLY A 190 -3.10 3.48 19.72
C GLY A 190 -3.04 3.04 21.18
N ILE A 191 -2.23 2.03 21.49
CA ILE A 191 -2.14 1.42 22.83
C ILE A 191 -1.27 2.22 23.81
N ASP A 192 -0.38 3.06 23.32
CA ASP A 192 0.51 3.87 24.15
C ASP A 192 0.22 5.37 23.97
N PRO A 193 -0.35 6.05 24.99
CA PRO A 193 -0.67 7.48 24.89
C PRO A 193 0.56 8.39 24.77
N ARG A 194 1.77 7.87 25.01
CA ARG A 194 3.02 8.62 24.81
C ARG A 194 3.42 8.71 23.34
N PHE A 195 2.84 7.83 22.47
CA PHE A 195 3.17 7.81 21.05
C PHE A 195 2.65 9.07 20.34
N PRO A 196 3.51 9.84 19.65
CA PRO A 196 3.15 11.18 19.16
C PRO A 196 2.08 11.21 18.09
N ARG A 197 1.79 10.06 17.44
CA ARG A 197 0.75 9.92 16.39
C ARG A 197 -0.45 9.09 16.84
N GLN A 198 -0.64 8.94 18.14
CA GLN A 198 -1.77 8.18 18.70
C GLN A 198 -3.13 8.73 18.23
N PHE A 199 -3.25 10.04 18.07
CA PHE A 199 -4.46 10.71 17.60
C PHE A 199 -4.88 10.34 16.16
N GLU A 200 -3.96 9.83 15.34
CA GLU A 200 -4.27 9.37 13.98
C GLU A 200 -4.97 8.01 13.95
N THR A 201 -5.00 7.26 15.06
CA THR A 201 -5.58 5.92 15.14
C THR A 201 -7.06 5.96 15.54
N PHE A 202 -7.74 4.82 15.40
CA PHE A 202 -9.09 4.63 15.96
C PHE A 202 -9.08 4.19 17.44
N GLY A 203 -7.93 4.24 18.13
CA GLY A 203 -7.76 3.84 19.52
C GLY A 203 -7.07 2.49 19.69
N GLU A 204 -7.21 1.90 20.88
CA GLU A 204 -6.47 0.71 21.29
C GLU A 204 -7.20 -0.62 21.05
N ASP A 205 -8.52 -0.57 20.81
CA ASP A 205 -9.35 -1.76 20.63
C ASP A 205 -9.24 -2.30 19.18
N PRO A 206 -8.72 -3.53 18.97
CA PRO A 206 -8.59 -4.11 17.63
C PRO A 206 -9.91 -4.27 16.88
N LEU A 207 -11.04 -4.50 17.58
CA LEU A 207 -12.34 -4.59 16.95
C LEU A 207 -12.80 -3.23 16.44
N LEU A 208 -12.64 -2.18 17.24
CA LEU A 208 -12.99 -0.83 16.85
C LEU A 208 -12.17 -0.38 15.63
N VAL A 209 -10.85 -0.55 15.68
CA VAL A 209 -9.96 -0.24 14.53
C VAL A 209 -10.37 -1.03 13.28
N THR A 210 -10.77 -2.30 13.44
CA THR A 210 -11.21 -3.15 12.34
C THR A 210 -12.49 -2.61 11.67
N GLU A 211 -13.53 -2.32 12.46
CA GLU A 211 -14.82 -1.91 11.90
C GLU A 211 -14.75 -0.50 11.29
N PHE A 212 -14.07 0.42 11.92
CA PHE A 212 -13.86 1.77 11.37
C PHE A 212 -12.94 1.74 10.14
N GLY A 213 -11.89 0.92 10.15
CA GLY A 213 -11.00 0.71 9.01
C GLY A 213 -11.73 0.21 7.77
N LYS A 214 -12.56 -0.84 7.91
CA LYS A 214 -13.43 -1.36 6.83
C LYS A 214 -14.36 -0.27 6.28
N ALA A 215 -14.99 0.50 7.16
CA ALA A 215 -15.89 1.59 6.77
C ALA A 215 -15.15 2.67 5.97
N MET A 216 -13.92 3.05 6.36
CA MET A 216 -13.13 4.01 5.61
C MET A 216 -12.68 3.47 4.26
N ILE A 217 -12.25 2.20 4.16
CA ILE A 217 -11.92 1.59 2.86
C ILE A 217 -13.11 1.66 1.91
N ALA A 218 -14.30 1.27 2.38
CA ALA A 218 -15.52 1.35 1.59
C ALA A 218 -15.87 2.79 1.18
N GLY A 219 -15.68 3.76 2.09
CA GLY A 219 -15.88 5.18 1.80
C GLY A 219 -14.94 5.71 0.73
N TYR A 220 -13.64 5.41 0.84
CA TYR A 220 -12.61 5.83 -0.14
C TYR A 220 -12.80 5.18 -1.50
N GLN A 221 -12.97 3.86 -1.55
CA GLN A 221 -12.97 3.09 -2.80
C GLN A 221 -14.36 2.88 -3.41
N GLY A 222 -15.42 3.16 -2.64
CA GLY A 222 -16.80 2.96 -3.03
C GLY A 222 -17.22 1.48 -3.04
N GLU A 223 -18.49 1.25 -3.33
CA GLU A 223 -19.02 -0.09 -3.49
C GLU A 223 -18.27 -0.86 -4.60
N ASN A 224 -18.02 -2.14 -4.35
CA ASN A 224 -17.25 -3.00 -5.25
C ASN A 224 -15.80 -2.54 -5.53
N ASN A 225 -15.23 -1.70 -4.68
CA ASN A 225 -13.85 -1.20 -4.81
C ASN A 225 -13.54 -0.58 -6.18
N ASN A 226 -14.50 0.15 -6.74
CA ASN A 226 -14.37 0.81 -8.04
C ASN A 226 -13.60 2.13 -7.95
N VAL A 227 -12.29 2.05 -7.80
CA VAL A 227 -11.37 3.21 -7.76
C VAL A 227 -11.30 3.97 -9.09
N GLY A 228 -11.82 3.41 -10.17
CA GLY A 228 -11.99 4.10 -11.45
C GLY A 228 -13.11 5.15 -11.44
N ASN A 229 -13.99 5.14 -10.45
CA ASN A 229 -15.02 6.15 -10.29
C ASN A 229 -14.39 7.52 -10.00
N LYS A 230 -14.90 8.56 -10.67
CA LYS A 230 -14.38 9.94 -10.57
C LYS A 230 -14.58 10.61 -9.19
N ALA A 231 -15.33 9.98 -8.30
CA ALA A 231 -15.56 10.44 -6.92
C ALA A 231 -14.83 9.57 -5.87
N LYS A 232 -13.96 8.65 -6.30
CA LYS A 232 -13.31 7.67 -5.44
C LYS A 232 -11.79 7.66 -5.64
N VAL A 233 -11.07 7.20 -4.61
CA VAL A 233 -9.62 7.09 -4.60
C VAL A 233 -9.19 5.70 -4.13
N ALA A 234 -8.00 5.27 -4.52
CA ALA A 234 -7.39 4.09 -3.92
C ALA A 234 -6.99 4.42 -2.47
N ALA A 235 -7.36 3.55 -1.53
CA ALA A 235 -6.95 3.65 -0.15
C ALA A 235 -5.56 3.01 0.05
N CYS A 236 -4.75 3.60 0.94
CA CYS A 236 -3.50 3.03 1.39
C CYS A 236 -3.55 2.86 2.91
N MET A 237 -3.90 1.66 3.35
CA MET A 237 -3.91 1.35 4.77
C MET A 237 -2.50 1.39 5.35
N LYS A 238 -2.35 1.91 6.59
CA LYS A 238 -1.04 2.13 7.20
C LYS A 238 -1.06 2.01 8.73
N HIS A 239 0.08 1.74 9.38
CA HIS A 239 1.38 1.35 8.87
C HIS A 239 1.63 -0.12 9.23
N PHE A 240 1.71 -0.99 8.27
CA PHE A 240 1.81 -2.44 8.49
C PHE A 240 3.17 -2.82 9.04
N THR A 241 3.27 -3.37 10.22
CA THR A 241 2.34 -3.64 11.32
C THR A 241 3.02 -3.33 12.65
N GLY A 242 2.24 -3.12 13.72
CA GLY A 242 2.79 -2.93 15.08
C GLY A 242 3.50 -1.59 15.30
N TYR A 243 3.27 -0.59 14.46
CA TYR A 243 4.02 0.67 14.43
C TYR A 243 3.98 1.45 15.76
N GLN A 244 2.82 1.48 16.43
CA GLN A 244 2.67 2.22 17.68
C GLN A 244 2.93 1.40 18.95
N ALA A 245 3.38 0.13 18.81
CA ALA A 245 3.69 -0.74 19.93
C ALA A 245 5.15 -0.61 20.42
N THR A 246 5.76 0.56 20.25
CA THR A 246 7.16 0.79 20.61
C THR A 246 7.37 0.76 22.13
N ILE A 247 8.46 0.14 22.60
CA ILE A 247 8.78 0.09 24.04
C ILE A 247 8.95 1.49 24.63
N SER A 248 9.57 2.39 23.89
CA SER A 248 9.87 3.74 24.35
C SER A 248 8.68 4.70 24.32
N GLY A 249 7.61 4.38 23.60
CA GLY A 249 6.54 5.31 23.24
C GLY A 249 6.95 6.36 22.22
N LYS A 250 8.16 6.26 21.63
CA LYS A 250 8.66 7.23 20.65
C LYS A 250 8.48 6.69 19.22
N ASP A 251 8.24 7.60 18.29
CA ASP A 251 8.10 7.29 16.87
C ASP A 251 9.36 6.62 16.30
N ARG A 252 9.16 5.64 15.41
CA ARG A 252 10.20 4.92 14.66
C ARG A 252 11.25 4.23 15.54
N THR A 253 10.90 3.86 16.76
CA THR A 253 11.75 3.09 17.67
C THR A 253 11.33 1.62 17.74
N PRO A 254 12.17 0.70 18.28
CA PRO A 254 11.86 -0.72 18.29
C PRO A 254 10.63 -1.10 19.10
N ALA A 255 9.90 -2.09 18.58
CA ALA A 255 8.85 -2.81 19.28
C ALA A 255 9.21 -4.29 19.43
N TYR A 256 8.78 -4.91 20.54
CA TYR A 256 8.92 -6.35 20.79
C TYR A 256 7.55 -6.93 21.03
N ILE A 257 7.03 -7.63 20.02
CA ILE A 257 5.66 -8.12 19.99
C ILE A 257 5.67 -9.63 19.82
N PRO A 258 5.23 -10.42 20.81
CA PRO A 258 5.07 -11.87 20.65
C PRO A 258 4.17 -12.20 19.47
N ASP A 259 4.48 -13.28 18.74
CA ASP A 259 3.77 -13.61 17.49
C ASP A 259 2.24 -13.71 17.69
N HIS A 260 1.74 -14.29 18.79
CA HIS A 260 0.29 -14.38 19.03
C HIS A 260 -0.36 -12.98 19.21
N ILE A 261 0.32 -12.05 19.90
CA ILE A 261 -0.14 -10.66 20.04
C ILE A 261 -0.10 -9.94 18.68
N LEU A 262 0.97 -10.17 17.90
CA LEU A 262 1.08 -9.60 16.57
C LEU A 262 -0.12 -9.98 15.68
N TYR A 263 -0.51 -11.26 15.69
CA TYR A 263 -1.65 -11.76 14.90
C TYR A 263 -3.02 -11.32 15.45
N GLU A 264 -3.25 -11.45 16.74
CA GLU A 264 -4.55 -11.20 17.37
C GLU A 264 -4.90 -9.71 17.45
N TYR A 265 -3.90 -8.86 17.59
CA TYR A 265 -4.10 -7.42 17.79
C TYR A 265 -3.69 -6.63 16.55
N HIS A 266 -2.43 -6.68 16.14
CA HIS A 266 -1.88 -5.75 15.15
C HIS A 266 -2.15 -6.13 13.69
N ILE A 267 -2.25 -7.42 13.35
CA ILE A 267 -2.50 -7.87 11.97
C ILE A 267 -4.01 -7.91 11.67
N LYS A 268 -4.85 -8.08 12.67
CA LYS A 268 -6.29 -8.29 12.52
C LYS A 268 -6.99 -7.16 11.73
N SER A 269 -6.69 -5.92 12.04
CA SER A 269 -7.25 -4.75 11.34
C SER A 269 -6.82 -4.70 9.87
N PHE A 270 -5.55 -5.01 9.59
CA PHE A 270 -5.04 -5.08 8.20
C PHE A 270 -5.65 -6.23 7.40
N LYS A 271 -5.80 -7.41 8.03
CA LYS A 271 -6.49 -8.54 7.39
C LYS A 271 -7.90 -8.15 6.96
N ALA A 272 -8.67 -7.54 7.84
CA ALA A 272 -10.03 -7.10 7.54
C ALA A 272 -10.07 -6.01 6.45
N ALA A 273 -9.08 -5.11 6.41
CA ALA A 273 -8.96 -4.11 5.36
C ALA A 273 -8.59 -4.72 4.00
N ILE A 274 -7.76 -5.77 3.97
CA ILE A 274 -7.47 -6.56 2.77
C ILE A 274 -8.75 -7.23 2.25
N GLU A 275 -9.50 -7.89 3.14
CA GLU A 275 -10.79 -8.52 2.82
C GLU A 275 -11.84 -7.50 2.35
N ALA A 276 -11.79 -6.26 2.88
CA ALA A 276 -12.59 -5.14 2.38
C ALA A 276 -12.11 -4.59 1.03
N GLY A 277 -10.98 -5.06 0.51
CA GLY A 277 -10.48 -4.76 -0.82
C GLY A 277 -9.53 -3.57 -0.93
N ALA A 278 -8.83 -3.21 0.16
CA ALA A 278 -7.79 -2.17 0.15
C ALA A 278 -6.77 -2.40 -0.96
N LYS A 279 -6.47 -1.36 -1.75
CA LYS A 279 -5.62 -1.48 -2.94
C LYS A 279 -4.14 -1.33 -2.66
N THR A 280 -3.76 -0.62 -1.61
CA THR A 280 -2.36 -0.36 -1.32
C THR A 280 -2.12 -0.37 0.19
N ILE A 281 -0.87 -0.60 0.58
CA ILE A 281 -0.45 -0.65 1.97
C ILE A 281 0.90 0.06 2.17
N MET A 282 0.98 0.89 3.19
CA MET A 282 2.24 1.53 3.61
C MET A 282 2.82 0.77 4.80
N ILE A 283 4.13 0.57 4.78
CA ILE A 283 4.83 -0.28 5.73
C ILE A 283 5.26 0.54 6.96
N ASN A 284 5.30 -0.13 8.11
CA ASN A 284 5.79 0.41 9.37
C ASN A 284 7.27 0.83 9.27
N SER A 285 7.54 2.08 9.62
CA SER A 285 8.86 2.71 9.59
C SER A 285 9.81 2.28 10.74
N GLY A 286 9.46 1.24 11.50
CA GLY A 286 10.18 0.81 12.70
C GLY A 286 10.85 -0.56 12.57
N ILE A 287 11.18 -1.07 13.74
CA ILE A 287 11.83 -2.37 13.96
C ILE A 287 10.89 -3.24 14.79
N ILE A 288 10.58 -4.44 14.35
CA ILE A 288 9.79 -5.44 15.08
C ILE A 288 10.69 -6.62 15.46
N ASN A 289 10.76 -6.93 16.75
CA ASN A 289 11.51 -8.08 17.26
C ASN A 289 12.99 -8.12 16.78
N GLY A 290 13.61 -6.95 16.63
CA GLY A 290 15.00 -6.83 16.22
C GLY A 290 15.22 -6.78 14.70
N GLU A 291 14.17 -6.86 13.87
CA GLU A 291 14.25 -6.80 12.41
C GLU A 291 13.58 -5.54 11.87
N SER A 292 14.26 -4.80 10.97
CA SER A 292 13.66 -3.66 10.26
C SER A 292 12.52 -4.15 9.39
N VAL A 293 11.31 -3.59 9.54
CA VAL A 293 10.11 -4.09 8.83
C VAL A 293 10.30 -3.99 7.32
N HIS A 294 10.96 -2.96 6.80
CA HIS A 294 11.27 -2.78 5.38
C HIS A 294 12.27 -3.80 4.81
N ALA A 295 12.93 -4.59 5.65
CA ALA A 295 13.83 -5.67 5.25
C ALA A 295 13.30 -7.06 5.63
N SER A 296 12.12 -7.14 6.25
CA SER A 296 11.56 -8.38 6.77
C SER A 296 10.79 -9.16 5.71
N TYR A 297 11.43 -10.17 5.12
CA TYR A 297 10.76 -11.13 4.24
C TYR A 297 9.60 -11.84 4.94
N LYS A 298 9.77 -12.16 6.25
CA LYS A 298 8.71 -12.78 7.08
C LYS A 298 7.45 -11.92 7.10
N LEU A 299 7.58 -10.62 7.36
CA LEU A 299 6.40 -9.75 7.48
C LEU A 299 5.79 -9.42 6.12
N LEU A 300 6.61 -9.07 5.12
CA LEU A 300 6.11 -8.54 3.85
C LEU A 300 5.72 -9.64 2.86
N THR A 301 6.51 -10.70 2.77
CA THR A 301 6.23 -11.79 1.82
C THR A 301 5.46 -12.93 2.47
N GLU A 302 5.98 -13.55 3.55
CA GLU A 302 5.31 -14.74 4.12
C GLU A 302 3.97 -14.40 4.77
N ILE A 303 3.90 -13.31 5.54
CA ILE A 303 2.66 -12.93 6.22
C ILE A 303 1.76 -12.13 5.28
N LEU A 304 2.21 -10.96 4.80
CA LEU A 304 1.34 -10.04 4.07
C LEU A 304 0.91 -10.62 2.71
N ARG A 305 1.87 -11.05 1.87
CA ARG A 305 1.56 -11.59 0.54
C ARG A 305 0.92 -12.98 0.63
N ASN A 306 1.64 -13.94 1.25
CA ASN A 306 1.25 -15.34 1.15
C ASN A 306 0.12 -15.71 2.11
N LYS A 307 0.22 -15.33 3.40
CA LYS A 307 -0.75 -15.76 4.41
C LYS A 307 -2.02 -14.91 4.41
N LEU A 308 -1.90 -13.58 4.22
CA LEU A 308 -3.05 -12.67 4.16
C LEU A 308 -3.59 -12.49 2.73
N GLY A 309 -2.87 -12.96 1.70
CA GLY A 309 -3.31 -12.88 0.30
C GLY A 309 -3.37 -11.46 -0.25
N PHE A 310 -2.52 -10.54 0.21
CA PHE A 310 -2.53 -9.17 -0.27
C PHE A 310 -1.91 -9.08 -1.67
N GLU A 311 -2.70 -8.70 -2.66
CA GLU A 311 -2.29 -8.57 -4.07
C GLU A 311 -2.01 -7.12 -4.50
N GLY A 312 -2.27 -6.14 -3.63
CA GLY A 312 -2.10 -4.72 -3.91
C GLY A 312 -0.65 -4.23 -3.83
N VAL A 313 -0.42 -2.93 -3.93
CA VAL A 313 0.91 -2.31 -3.90
C VAL A 313 1.42 -2.16 -2.47
N ILE A 314 2.64 -2.61 -2.22
CA ILE A 314 3.37 -2.41 -0.96
C ILE A 314 4.30 -1.21 -1.12
N LEU A 315 3.99 -0.13 -0.40
CA LEU A 315 4.71 1.13 -0.42
C LEU A 315 5.54 1.29 0.86
N THR A 316 6.75 1.85 0.75
CA THR A 316 7.50 2.25 1.96
C THR A 316 6.87 3.48 2.61
N ASP A 317 7.22 3.78 3.87
CA ASP A 317 7.09 5.10 4.44
C ASP A 317 8.27 5.99 4.01
N TRP A 318 8.30 7.24 4.45
CA TRP A 318 9.19 8.31 4.00
C TRP A 318 10.67 7.98 4.17
N GLU A 319 11.40 7.88 3.05
CA GLU A 319 12.84 7.57 2.96
C GLU A 319 13.28 6.27 3.67
N ASP A 320 12.38 5.32 3.91
CA ASP A 320 12.67 4.20 4.81
C ASP A 320 13.64 3.17 4.23
N ILE A 321 13.77 3.06 2.92
CA ILE A 321 14.86 2.27 2.35
C ILE A 321 16.22 2.87 2.74
N ASN A 322 16.31 4.21 2.78
CA ASN A 322 17.51 4.90 3.24
C ASN A 322 17.80 4.65 4.73
N LYS A 323 16.74 4.50 5.55
CA LYS A 323 16.89 4.23 6.99
C LYS A 323 17.56 2.89 7.30
N LEU A 324 17.48 1.90 6.41
CA LEU A 324 18.23 0.64 6.59
C LEU A 324 19.75 0.88 6.69
N CYS A 325 20.27 1.93 6.03
CA CYS A 325 21.66 2.37 6.19
C CYS A 325 21.83 3.36 7.35
N ASP A 326 20.99 4.41 7.38
CA ASP A 326 21.28 5.61 8.18
C ASP A 326 20.89 5.46 9.63
N ARG A 327 19.78 4.78 9.90
CA ARG A 327 19.23 4.55 11.24
C ARG A 327 19.49 3.13 11.74
N ASP A 328 19.03 2.14 10.99
CA ASP A 328 18.96 0.74 11.44
C ASP A 328 20.35 0.04 11.33
N LYS A 329 21.24 0.57 10.50
CA LYS A 329 22.62 0.07 10.28
C LYS A 329 22.69 -1.39 9.82
N VAL A 330 21.65 -1.88 9.13
CA VAL A 330 21.58 -3.27 8.62
C VAL A 330 22.09 -3.39 7.19
N ALA A 331 22.21 -2.29 6.46
CA ALA A 331 22.77 -2.23 5.10
C ALA A 331 24.03 -1.37 5.06
N LYS A 332 25.06 -1.80 4.30
CA LYS A 332 26.34 -1.08 4.19
C LYS A 332 26.24 0.19 3.34
N ASN A 333 25.33 0.23 2.41
CA ASN A 333 25.13 1.32 1.47
C ASN A 333 23.72 1.28 0.87
N ARG A 334 23.32 2.34 0.14
CA ARG A 334 22.01 2.49 -0.48
C ARG A 334 21.64 1.33 -1.43
N LYS A 335 22.61 0.84 -2.22
CA LYS A 335 22.37 -0.28 -3.14
C LYS A 335 22.00 -1.56 -2.39
N GLU A 336 22.66 -1.84 -1.28
CA GLU A 336 22.33 -2.99 -0.43
C GLU A 336 20.96 -2.81 0.24
N ALA A 337 20.66 -1.61 0.73
CA ALA A 337 19.36 -1.28 1.32
C ALA A 337 18.20 -1.50 0.31
N ILE A 338 18.35 -1.02 -0.92
CA ILE A 338 17.37 -1.25 -1.99
C ILE A 338 17.21 -2.75 -2.25
N LYS A 339 18.32 -3.49 -2.37
CA LYS A 339 18.28 -4.95 -2.58
C LYS A 339 17.52 -5.65 -1.43
N MET A 340 17.77 -5.29 -0.19
CA MET A 340 17.10 -5.89 0.97
C MET A 340 15.59 -5.60 0.91
N ALA A 341 15.19 -4.35 0.71
CA ALA A 341 13.79 -3.95 0.69
C ALA A 341 13.00 -4.62 -0.46
N ILE A 342 13.55 -4.62 -1.68
CA ILE A 342 12.90 -5.25 -2.83
C ILE A 342 12.79 -6.77 -2.64
N ASN A 343 13.84 -7.43 -2.14
CA ASN A 343 13.80 -8.87 -1.85
C ASN A 343 12.86 -9.22 -0.70
N ALA A 344 12.60 -8.30 0.22
CA ALA A 344 11.61 -8.48 1.28
C ALA A 344 10.16 -8.37 0.77
N GLY A 345 9.92 -7.72 -0.38
CA GLY A 345 8.60 -7.63 -1.00
C GLY A 345 8.06 -6.21 -1.19
N ILE A 346 8.90 -5.18 -1.09
CA ILE A 346 8.51 -3.78 -1.39
C ILE A 346 8.33 -3.60 -2.90
N ASP A 347 7.21 -2.99 -3.31
CA ASP A 347 6.91 -2.69 -4.71
C ASP A 347 7.29 -1.26 -5.09
N MET A 348 7.15 -0.30 -4.16
CA MET A 348 7.42 1.11 -4.45
C MET A 348 8.14 1.80 -3.29
N SER A 349 9.18 2.55 -3.62
CA SER A 349 9.93 3.40 -2.68
C SER A 349 9.33 4.80 -2.63
N MET A 350 8.98 5.27 -1.43
CA MET A 350 8.59 6.65 -1.16
C MET A 350 9.85 7.47 -0.83
N VAL A 351 10.22 8.39 -1.73
CA VAL A 351 11.32 9.39 -1.65
C VAL A 351 12.73 8.82 -1.59
#